data_c355abd6a90785ea1e56b03c93bc7c9d
#
_entry.id   c355abd6a90785ea1e56b03c93bc7c9d
#
_cell.length_a   1.000
_cell.length_b   1.000
_cell.length_c   1.000
_cell.angle_alpha   90.00
_cell.angle_beta   90.00
_cell.angle_gamma   90.00
#
_symmetry.space_group_name_H-M   'P 1'
#
loop_
_entity.id
_entity.type
_entity.pdbx_description
1 polymer ?
#
loop_
_entity_poly.entity_id
_entity_poly.type
_entity_poly.pdbx_seq_one_letter_code
_entity_poly.pdbx_strand_id
1 'polypeptide(L)' 'KYHFSRLVKQYTDSTFYKYLNQKRIEFAKTLLQDPGVSVTEVAFKSGFSSLSAFLRMFKLMNNCTPTEFREMYDRTKMGN' A
#
# COMPACT_ATOMS: atom_id res chain seq x y z
N LYS A 1 13.39 8.33 28.56
CA LYS A 1 13.36 7.53 27.34
C LYS A 1 11.96 7.38 26.78
N TYR A 2 11.05 6.94 27.60
CA TYR A 2 9.66 6.82 27.17
C TYR A 2 9.08 8.19 26.89
N HIS A 3 9.47 9.14 27.68
CA HIS A 3 9.01 10.50 27.50
C HIS A 3 9.46 11.03 26.14
N PHE A 4 10.70 10.78 25.82
CA PHE A 4 11.25 11.21 24.56
C PHE A 4 10.55 10.52 23.38
N SER A 5 10.31 9.22 23.52
CA SER A 5 9.63 8.46 22.48
C SER A 5 8.23 8.99 22.22
N ARG A 6 7.54 9.33 23.29
CA ARG A 6 6.19 9.84 23.16
C ARG A 6 6.18 11.17 22.44
N LEU A 7 7.15 12.01 22.76
CA LEU A 7 7.25 13.32 22.13
C LEU A 7 7.53 13.20 20.65
N VAL A 8 8.47 12.34 20.29
CA VAL A 8 8.81 12.09 18.91
C VAL A 8 7.61 11.55 18.14
N LYS A 9 6.92 10.61 18.75
CA LYS A 9 5.76 10.02 18.13
C LYS A 9 4.67 11.06 17.87
N GLN A 10 4.46 11.95 18.83
CA GLN A 10 3.47 12.98 18.70
C GLN A 10 3.80 13.93 17.56
N TYR A 11 5.06 14.19 17.39
CA TYR A 11 5.55 15.18 16.45
C TYR A 11 5.67 14.63 15.03
N THR A 12 6.14 13.41 14.89
CA THR A 12 6.43 12.84 13.59
C THR A 12 5.49 11.69 13.20
N ASP A 13 4.54 11.39 14.05
CA ASP A 13 3.70 10.23 13.87
C ASP A 13 3.00 10.22 12.52
N SER A 14 2.34 11.31 12.15
CA SER A 14 1.60 11.35 10.90
C SER A 14 2.55 11.31 9.70
N THR A 15 3.70 11.96 9.80
CA THR A 15 4.68 11.94 8.71
C THR A 15 5.29 10.57 8.52
N PHE A 16 5.69 9.94 9.64
CA PHE A 16 6.27 8.61 9.56
C PHE A 16 5.26 7.59 9.08
N TYR A 17 4.04 7.68 9.57
CA TYR A 17 2.98 6.76 9.18
C TYR A 17 2.66 6.90 7.70
N LYS A 18 2.64 8.12 7.21
CA LYS A 18 2.41 8.39 5.80
C LYS A 18 3.53 7.79 4.95
N TYR A 19 4.76 7.98 5.38
CA TYR A 19 5.91 7.43 4.69
C TYR A 19 5.85 5.90 4.66
N LEU A 20 5.52 5.29 5.80
CA LEU A 20 5.43 3.85 5.91
C LEU A 20 4.36 3.30 4.96
N ASN A 21 3.20 3.94 4.95
CA ASN A 21 2.13 3.50 4.07
C ASN A 21 2.49 3.68 2.60
N GLN A 22 3.22 4.73 2.29
CA GLN A 22 3.73 4.94 0.95
C GLN A 22 4.61 3.78 0.50
N LYS A 23 5.52 3.36 1.38
CA LYS A 23 6.40 2.24 1.08
C LYS A 23 5.63 0.93 0.95
N ARG A 24 4.64 0.74 1.81
CA ARG A 24 3.81 -0.44 1.74
C ARG A 24 3.05 -0.50 0.42
N ILE A 25 2.52 0.63 -0.03
CA ILE A 25 1.78 0.69 -1.28
C ILE A 25 2.71 0.48 -2.47
N GLU A 26 3.91 1.03 -2.44
CA GLU A 26 4.87 0.80 -3.52
C GLU A 26 5.21 -0.67 -3.65
N PHE A 27 5.40 -1.33 -2.52
CA PHE A 27 5.67 -2.77 -2.52
C PHE A 27 4.46 -3.54 -3.05
N ALA A 28 3.26 -3.12 -2.66
CA ALA A 28 2.04 -3.75 -3.13
C ALA A 28 1.91 -3.64 -4.65
N LYS A 29 2.26 -2.49 -5.20
CA LYS A 29 2.21 -2.31 -6.65
C LYS A 29 3.11 -3.30 -7.36
N THR A 30 4.27 -3.55 -6.79
CA THR A 30 5.18 -4.54 -7.35
C THR A 30 4.55 -5.92 -7.35
N LEU A 31 3.90 -6.29 -6.24
CA LEU A 31 3.25 -7.59 -6.15
C LEU A 31 2.05 -7.70 -7.09
N LEU A 32 1.35 -6.59 -7.29
CA LEU A 32 0.17 -6.60 -8.15
C LEU A 32 0.52 -6.89 -9.61
N GLN A 33 1.77 -6.70 -9.99
CA GLN A 33 2.19 -7.01 -11.35
C GLN A 33 2.24 -8.50 -11.61
N ASP A 34 2.21 -9.30 -10.57
CA ASP A 34 2.22 -10.75 -10.70
C ASP A 34 0.77 -11.26 -10.63
N PRO A 35 0.22 -11.75 -11.74
CA PRO A 35 -1.18 -12.20 -11.76
C PRO A 35 -1.43 -13.42 -10.89
N GLY A 36 -0.37 -14.10 -10.45
CA GLY A 36 -0.51 -15.26 -9.59
C GLY A 36 -0.73 -14.91 -8.13
N VAL A 37 -0.62 -13.63 -7.78
CA VAL A 37 -0.78 -13.18 -6.41
C VAL A 37 -2.12 -12.48 -6.28
N SER A 38 -2.98 -12.97 -5.37
CA SER A 38 -4.29 -12.36 -5.19
C SER A 38 -4.19 -11.02 -4.48
N VAL A 39 -5.22 -10.19 -4.66
CA VAL A 39 -5.24 -8.87 -4.00
C VAL A 39 -5.19 -9.03 -2.49
N THR A 40 -5.89 -10.03 -1.95
CA THR A 40 -5.86 -10.31 -0.52
C THR A 40 -4.44 -10.62 -0.08
N GLU A 41 -3.75 -11.44 -0.84
CA GLU A 41 -2.38 -11.82 -0.53
C GLU A 41 -1.46 -10.60 -0.59
N VAL A 42 -1.66 -9.74 -1.57
CA VAL A 42 -0.89 -8.52 -1.69
C VAL A 42 -1.05 -7.65 -0.45
N ALA A 43 -2.29 -7.54 0.04
CA ALA A 43 -2.57 -6.71 1.21
C ALA A 43 -1.73 -7.15 2.42
N PHE A 44 -1.75 -8.43 2.70
CA PHE A 44 -1.05 -8.93 3.88
C PHE A 44 0.47 -8.95 3.69
N LYS A 45 0.92 -9.28 2.52
CA LYS A 45 2.37 -9.28 2.25
C LYS A 45 2.95 -7.88 2.27
N SER A 46 2.11 -6.88 1.99
CA SER A 46 2.55 -5.49 2.02
C SER A 46 2.53 -4.90 3.42
N GLY A 47 2.11 -5.67 4.40
CA GLY A 47 2.18 -5.22 5.79
C GLY A 47 0.90 -4.64 6.34
N PHE A 48 -0.21 -4.74 5.62
CA PHE A 48 -1.49 -4.24 6.13
C PHE A 48 -2.15 -5.30 7.01
N SER A 49 -2.84 -4.83 8.03
CA SER A 49 -3.47 -5.73 8.99
C SER A 49 -4.80 -6.28 8.50
N SER A 50 -5.39 -5.64 7.50
CA SER A 50 -6.66 -6.11 6.94
C SER A 50 -6.76 -5.71 5.49
N LEU A 51 -7.59 -6.44 4.77
CA LEU A 51 -7.85 -6.14 3.37
C LEU A 51 -8.52 -4.77 3.22
N SER A 52 -9.45 -4.46 4.11
CA SER A 52 -10.15 -3.19 4.07
C SER A 52 -9.20 -2.01 4.20
N ALA A 53 -8.25 -2.11 5.12
CA ALA A 53 -7.28 -1.04 5.31
C ALA A 53 -6.43 -0.85 4.06
N PHE A 54 -6.02 -1.97 3.46
CA PHE A 54 -5.23 -1.92 2.23
C PHE A 54 -6.00 -1.27 1.09
N LEU A 55 -7.24 -1.70 0.89
CA LEU A 55 -8.04 -1.17 -0.21
C LEU A 55 -8.27 0.33 -0.07
N ARG A 56 -8.55 0.77 1.15
CA ARG A 56 -8.78 2.19 1.40
C ARG A 56 -7.51 3.00 1.15
N MET A 57 -6.39 2.51 1.67
CA MET A 57 -5.14 3.24 1.53
C MET A 57 -4.68 3.27 0.08
N PHE A 58 -4.83 2.16 -0.61
CA PHE A 58 -4.43 2.09 -2.01
C PHE A 58 -5.23 3.08 -2.86
N LYS A 59 -6.53 3.10 -2.67
CA LYS A 59 -7.37 4.01 -3.44
C LYS A 59 -7.07 5.47 -3.10
N LEU A 60 -6.82 5.73 -1.82
CA LEU A 60 -6.50 7.09 -1.39
C LEU A 60 -5.22 7.59 -2.03
N MET A 61 -4.23 6.73 -2.16
CA MET A 61 -2.93 7.15 -2.68
C MET A 61 -2.82 7.08 -4.19
N ASN A 62 -3.63 6.25 -4.84
CA ASN A 62 -3.49 6.02 -6.27
C ASN A 62 -4.74 6.36 -7.07
N ASN A 63 -5.81 6.77 -6.42
CA ASN A 63 -7.08 7.12 -7.06
C ASN A 63 -7.71 5.98 -7.84
N CYS A 64 -7.32 4.75 -7.53
CA CYS A 64 -7.92 3.57 -8.13
C CYS A 64 -7.75 2.40 -7.18
N THR A 65 -8.55 1.37 -7.38
CA THR A 65 -8.44 0.17 -6.57
C THR A 65 -7.27 -0.68 -7.03
N PRO A 66 -6.79 -1.60 -6.18
CA PRO A 66 -5.74 -2.51 -6.61
C PRO A 66 -6.12 -3.35 -7.82
N THR A 67 -7.38 -3.74 -7.91
CA THR A 67 -7.86 -4.52 -9.06
C THR A 67 -7.81 -3.67 -10.32
N GLU A 68 -8.26 -2.43 -10.23
CA GLU A 68 -8.19 -1.51 -11.36
C GLU A 68 -6.75 -1.26 -11.79
N PHE A 69 -5.87 -1.13 -10.81
CA PHE A 69 -4.46 -0.92 -11.09
C PHE A 69 -3.87 -2.11 -11.86
N ARG A 70 -4.19 -3.31 -11.41
CA ARG A 70 -3.71 -4.53 -12.08
C ARG A 70 -4.23 -4.62 -13.51
N GLU A 71 -5.50 -4.28 -13.71
CA GLU A 71 -6.09 -4.31 -15.04
C GLU A 71 -5.42 -3.30 -15.96
N MET A 72 -5.14 -2.12 -15.44
CA MET A 72 -4.46 -1.10 -16.24
C MET A 72 -3.04 -1.55 -16.60
N TYR A 73 -2.36 -2.17 -15.66
CA TYR A 73 -1.02 -2.66 -15.91
C TYR A 73 -1.02 -3.76 -16.97
N ASP A 74 -1.95 -4.71 -16.85
CA ASP A 74 -2.06 -5.80 -17.81
C ASP A 74 -2.41 -5.28 -19.20
N ARG A 75 -3.29 -4.31 -19.25
CA ARG A 75 -3.71 -3.73 -20.52
C ARG A 75 -2.54 -3.01 -21.20
N THR A 76 -1.78 -2.26 -20.44
CA THR A 76 -0.62 -1.58 -20.96
C THR A 76 0.41 -2.57 -21.47
N LYS A 77 0.63 -3.63 -20.71
CA LYS A 77 1.59 -4.65 -21.06
C LYS A 77 1.17 -5.36 -22.35
N MET A 78 -0.11 -5.65 -22.45
CA MET A 78 -0.63 -6.35 -23.64
C MET A 78 -0.70 -5.44 -24.85
N GLY A 79 -0.83 -4.16 -24.62
CA GLY A 79 -0.90 -3.20 -25.71
C GLY A 79 0.43 -2.98 -26.40
N ASN A 80 1.47 -3.44 -25.77
CA ASN A 80 2.80 -3.33 -26.36
C ASN A 80 3.16 -4.60 -27.12
#